data_a4903221f30ddbc8c266b17dd53d837f
#
_entry.id   a4903221f30ddbc8c266b17dd53d837f
#
_cell.length_a   1.000
_cell.length_b   1.000
_cell.length_c   1.000
_cell.angle_alpha   90.00
_cell.angle_beta   90.00
_cell.angle_gamma   90.00
#
_symmetry.space_group_name_H-M   'P 1'
#
loop_
_entity.id
_entity.type
_entity.pdbx_description
1 polymer ?
#
loop_
_entity_poly.entity_id
_entity_poly.type
_entity_poly.pdbx_seq_one_letter_code
_entity_poly.pdbx_strand_id
1 'polypeptide(L)'
;MLGEIPSPTYGEDERIRAVVDRFRENGLSSPTIDEFGNASAHLPGTEGQSSILVMAHADSVFSREVRHEIQVGSGHMRGPGIADNALGLAAMIALPRLLDDLGIRLRDDLILVANSRSLGRANLEGASGFLETMSLPARAGICVEGSTLGRLSYSGLGTLRGEITLQVPSDYDWKRFGASGAISHVTGLINQIREIPVPKEPKTQLVFGGLRCGSSFNTSPKQGTLRFEITSEDNDIIGQMEDQLNEICEQFSAETGTLVSMEVVAKRQNCSIPFTHPLVK
;
A
#
# COMPACT_ATOMS: atom_id res chain seq x y z
N MET A 1 -2.03 22.46 7.20
CA MET A 1 -1.42 21.85 5.98
C MET A 1 -2.02 20.45 5.75
N LEU A 2 -2.03 19.92 4.53
CA LEU A 2 -2.61 18.56 4.27
C LEU A 2 -2.02 17.47 5.17
N GLY A 3 -0.72 17.50 5.41
CA GLY A 3 -0.05 16.54 6.28
C GLY A 3 -0.47 16.57 7.76
N GLU A 4 -1.07 17.66 8.23
CA GLU A 4 -1.57 17.78 9.62
C GLU A 4 -2.96 17.18 9.81
N ILE A 5 -3.64 16.86 8.72
CA ILE A 5 -4.94 16.19 8.77
C ILE A 5 -4.69 14.68 8.91
N PRO A 6 -5.07 14.04 10.02
CA PRO A 6 -4.94 12.60 10.19
C PRO A 6 -5.71 11.85 9.09
N SER A 7 -5.05 10.88 8.46
CA SER A 7 -5.64 10.17 7.32
C SER A 7 -5.20 8.69 7.32
N PRO A 8 -5.55 7.92 8.37
CA PRO A 8 -5.28 6.49 8.33
C PRO A 8 -6.12 5.83 7.23
N THR A 9 -5.64 4.73 6.67
CA THR A 9 -6.39 3.94 5.68
C THR A 9 -7.79 3.60 6.20
N TYR A 10 -8.81 3.82 5.39
CA TYR A 10 -10.26 3.85 5.72
C TYR A 10 -10.73 5.02 6.60
N GLY A 11 -9.90 6.05 6.79
CA GLY A 11 -10.24 7.24 7.58
C GLY A 11 -9.78 8.54 6.92
N GLU A 12 -9.80 8.59 5.59
CA GLU A 12 -9.25 9.67 4.76
C GLU A 12 -10.19 10.86 4.55
N ASP A 13 -11.46 10.74 4.92
CA ASP A 13 -12.55 11.68 4.56
C ASP A 13 -12.21 13.17 4.72
N GLU A 14 -11.55 13.53 5.82
CA GLU A 14 -11.21 14.92 6.12
C GLU A 14 -10.14 15.45 5.18
N ARG A 15 -9.10 14.66 4.93
CA ARG A 15 -8.02 15.02 3.99
C ARG A 15 -8.54 15.07 2.55
N ILE A 16 -9.39 14.12 2.16
CA ILE A 16 -10.03 14.08 0.83
C ILE A 16 -10.89 15.32 0.61
N ARG A 17 -11.71 15.75 1.57
CA ARG A 17 -12.47 17.01 1.47
C ARG A 17 -11.54 18.22 1.32
N ALA A 18 -10.46 18.28 2.10
CA ALA A 18 -9.49 19.35 1.96
C ALA A 18 -8.84 19.37 0.57
N VAL A 19 -8.58 18.22 -0.04
CA VAL A 19 -8.08 18.12 -1.43
C VAL A 19 -9.11 18.68 -2.41
N VAL A 20 -10.38 18.32 -2.28
CA VAL A 20 -11.47 18.86 -3.14
C VAL A 20 -11.54 20.39 -3.05
N ASP A 21 -11.39 20.95 -1.85
CA ASP A 21 -11.38 22.41 -1.69
C ASP A 21 -10.17 23.04 -2.38
N ARG A 22 -8.98 22.43 -2.31
CA ARG A 22 -7.79 22.87 -3.05
C ARG A 22 -7.98 22.77 -4.57
N PHE A 23 -8.66 21.74 -5.07
CA PHE A 23 -8.99 21.62 -6.48
C PHE A 23 -9.89 22.78 -6.93
N ARG A 24 -10.90 23.14 -6.15
CA ARG A 24 -11.77 24.31 -6.44
C ARG A 24 -10.98 25.62 -6.44
N GLU A 25 -10.13 25.84 -5.44
CA GLU A 25 -9.27 27.04 -5.33
C GLU A 25 -8.32 27.18 -6.53
N ASN A 26 -7.87 26.09 -7.12
CA ASN A 26 -7.04 26.08 -8.32
C ASN A 26 -7.85 26.13 -9.64
N GLY A 27 -9.16 26.33 -9.55
CA GLY A 27 -10.02 26.50 -10.73
C GLY A 27 -10.22 25.24 -11.57
N LEU A 28 -10.00 24.07 -10.99
CA LEU A 28 -10.24 22.79 -11.68
C LEU A 28 -11.73 22.53 -11.87
N SER A 29 -12.05 21.87 -12.99
CA SER A 29 -13.43 21.52 -13.32
C SER A 29 -13.89 20.28 -12.56
N SER A 30 -15.17 20.29 -12.14
CA SER A 30 -15.89 19.14 -11.59
C SER A 30 -15.17 18.39 -10.46
N PRO A 31 -14.68 19.07 -9.39
CA PRO A 31 -14.11 18.37 -8.26
C PRO A 31 -15.18 17.50 -7.58
N THR A 32 -14.95 16.19 -7.52
CA THR A 32 -15.90 15.20 -6.98
C THR A 32 -15.22 14.24 -6.03
N ILE A 33 -16.03 13.55 -5.21
CA ILE A 33 -15.61 12.39 -4.42
C ILE A 33 -16.43 11.21 -4.93
N ASP A 34 -15.75 10.13 -5.31
CA ASP A 34 -16.40 8.89 -5.78
C ASP A 34 -16.82 7.97 -4.61
N GLU A 35 -17.45 6.85 -4.94
CA GLU A 35 -17.92 5.84 -3.97
C GLU A 35 -16.77 5.13 -3.22
N PHE A 36 -15.56 5.15 -3.78
CA PHE A 36 -14.36 4.60 -3.14
C PHE A 36 -13.68 5.62 -2.21
N GLY A 37 -14.18 6.86 -2.17
CA GLY A 37 -13.63 7.94 -1.37
C GLY A 37 -12.46 8.67 -2.01
N ASN A 38 -12.24 8.53 -3.31
CA ASN A 38 -11.21 9.29 -4.03
C ASN A 38 -11.71 10.70 -4.36
N ALA A 39 -10.84 11.70 -4.20
CA ALA A 39 -11.10 13.03 -4.77
C ALA A 39 -10.54 13.12 -6.17
N SER A 40 -11.35 13.54 -7.14
CA SER A 40 -10.88 13.77 -8.50
C SER A 40 -11.28 15.14 -9.03
N ALA A 41 -10.48 15.67 -9.94
CA ALA A 41 -10.77 16.91 -10.66
C ALA A 41 -10.14 16.88 -12.06
N HIS A 42 -10.63 17.72 -12.94
CA HIS A 42 -10.33 17.72 -14.36
C HIS A 42 -9.79 19.08 -14.82
N LEU A 43 -8.67 19.06 -15.55
CA LEU A 43 -8.14 20.19 -16.29
C LEU A 43 -8.26 19.86 -17.79
N PRO A 44 -9.14 20.55 -18.54
CA PRO A 44 -9.32 20.28 -19.95
C PRO A 44 -8.06 20.54 -20.77
N GLY A 45 -7.74 19.62 -21.67
CA GLY A 45 -6.73 19.80 -22.71
C GLY A 45 -7.26 20.58 -23.91
N THR A 46 -6.41 20.79 -24.89
CA THR A 46 -6.79 21.48 -26.12
C THR A 46 -7.51 20.59 -27.13
N GLU A 47 -7.37 19.28 -27.03
CA GLU A 47 -7.99 18.30 -27.95
C GLU A 47 -9.06 17.44 -27.30
N GLY A 48 -8.91 17.10 -26.01
CA GLY A 48 -9.91 16.39 -25.19
C GLY A 48 -10.28 14.98 -25.66
N GLN A 49 -9.41 14.30 -26.41
CA GLN A 49 -9.67 12.95 -26.94
C GLN A 49 -9.18 11.82 -26.05
N SER A 50 -8.24 12.12 -25.17
CA SER A 50 -7.68 11.19 -24.20
C SER A 50 -7.25 11.94 -22.95
N SER A 51 -6.92 11.21 -21.89
CA SER A 51 -6.50 11.81 -20.63
C SER A 51 -5.12 11.34 -20.19
N ILE A 52 -4.43 12.19 -19.44
CA ILE A 52 -3.29 11.84 -18.61
C ILE A 52 -3.79 11.80 -17.16
N LEU A 53 -3.61 10.66 -16.52
CA LEU A 53 -4.00 10.46 -15.14
C LEU A 53 -2.81 10.74 -14.22
N VAL A 54 -3.00 11.63 -13.25
CA VAL A 54 -2.01 11.89 -12.19
C VAL A 54 -2.63 11.54 -10.85
N MET A 55 -2.04 10.59 -10.15
CA MET A 55 -2.55 10.06 -8.90
C MET A 55 -1.56 10.26 -7.76
N ALA A 56 -2.08 10.54 -6.56
CA ALA A 56 -1.31 10.53 -5.33
C ALA A 56 -2.19 9.99 -4.20
N HIS A 57 -1.67 9.07 -3.38
CA HIS A 57 -2.50 8.51 -2.32
C HIS A 57 -2.65 9.46 -1.13
N ALA A 58 -3.85 9.46 -0.55
CA ALA A 58 -4.23 10.34 0.54
C ALA A 58 -4.07 9.70 1.92
N ASP A 59 -4.04 8.37 1.99
CA ASP A 59 -3.92 7.64 3.25
C ASP A 59 -2.48 7.59 3.76
N SER A 60 -2.35 7.26 5.03
CA SER A 60 -1.09 7.18 5.76
C SER A 60 -1.11 6.00 6.73
N VAL A 61 0.07 5.46 7.05
CA VAL A 61 0.24 4.41 8.07
C VAL A 61 0.04 4.88 9.49
N PHE A 62 -0.04 6.20 9.72
CA PHE A 62 -0.16 6.80 11.04
C PHE A 62 -1.63 6.88 11.48
N SER A 63 -1.92 6.39 12.68
CA SER A 63 -3.25 6.47 13.27
C SER A 63 -3.64 7.91 13.66
N ARG A 64 -4.93 8.17 13.91
CA ARG A 64 -5.43 9.46 14.38
C ARG A 64 -4.88 9.87 15.76
N GLU A 65 -4.40 8.93 16.54
CA GLU A 65 -3.84 9.15 17.88
C GLU A 65 -2.42 9.72 17.86
N VAL A 66 -1.73 9.58 16.71
CA VAL A 66 -0.40 10.17 16.53
C VAL A 66 -0.55 11.70 16.42
N ARG A 67 0.35 12.44 17.07
CA ARG A 67 0.39 13.90 16.92
C ARG A 67 0.84 14.27 15.50
N HIS A 68 -0.09 14.78 14.69
CA HIS A 68 0.13 15.14 13.29
C HIS A 68 0.67 16.58 13.11
N GLU A 69 1.49 17.05 14.03
CA GLU A 69 2.13 18.36 13.93
C GLU A 69 3.29 18.33 12.94
N ILE A 70 3.34 19.34 12.07
CA ILE A 70 4.43 19.52 11.11
C ILE A 70 5.37 20.60 11.62
N GLN A 71 6.61 20.22 11.79
CA GLN A 71 7.69 21.14 12.16
C GLN A 71 8.38 21.65 10.90
N VAL A 72 8.40 22.97 10.70
CA VAL A 72 9.08 23.63 9.60
C VAL A 72 10.40 24.18 10.11
N GLY A 73 11.51 23.66 9.58
CA GLY A 73 12.87 24.11 9.86
C GLY A 73 13.49 24.83 8.66
N SER A 74 14.74 25.28 8.81
CA SER A 74 15.49 25.83 7.69
C SER A 74 15.83 24.73 6.67
N GLY A 75 15.15 24.76 5.52
CA GLY A 75 15.41 23.82 4.43
C GLY A 75 14.84 22.42 4.60
N HIS A 76 14.03 22.17 5.62
CA HIS A 76 13.37 20.86 5.80
C HIS A 76 12.04 20.99 6.54
N MET A 77 11.17 20.00 6.35
CA MET A 77 9.94 19.80 7.09
C MET A 77 9.93 18.40 7.71
N ARG A 78 9.37 18.26 8.91
CA ARG A 78 9.25 16.98 9.61
C ARG A 78 7.83 16.81 10.15
N GLY A 79 7.28 15.62 9.99
CA GLY A 79 5.98 15.24 10.53
C GLY A 79 5.53 13.89 9.98
N PRO A 80 4.55 13.25 10.64
CA PRO A 80 4.00 11.99 10.17
C PRO A 80 3.40 12.11 8.77
N GLY A 81 3.78 11.22 7.84
CA GLY A 81 3.18 11.16 6.50
C GLY A 81 3.48 12.34 5.57
N ILE A 82 4.46 13.23 5.91
CA ILE A 82 4.83 14.35 5.03
C ILE A 82 5.39 13.85 3.71
N ALA A 83 6.42 13.01 3.74
CA ALA A 83 7.04 12.49 2.53
C ALA A 83 6.17 11.44 1.86
N ASP A 84 5.40 10.69 2.64
CA ASP A 84 4.57 9.58 2.18
C ASP A 84 3.13 9.74 2.76
N ASN A 85 2.16 10.38 2.04
CA ASN A 85 2.38 10.98 0.71
C ASN A 85 1.77 12.40 0.63
N ALA A 86 1.79 13.18 1.73
CA ALA A 86 1.27 14.55 1.72
C ALA A 86 2.03 15.47 0.74
N LEU A 87 3.33 15.21 0.52
CA LEU A 87 4.14 15.95 -0.45
C LEU A 87 3.71 15.63 -1.89
N GLY A 88 3.46 14.35 -2.22
CA GLY A 88 2.94 13.95 -3.53
C GLY A 88 1.58 14.58 -3.83
N LEU A 89 0.67 14.57 -2.85
CA LEU A 89 -0.61 15.28 -2.95
C LEU A 89 -0.44 16.78 -3.22
N ALA A 90 0.44 17.44 -2.47
CA ALA A 90 0.69 18.87 -2.65
C ALA A 90 1.28 19.19 -4.02
N ALA A 91 2.21 18.37 -4.52
CA ALA A 91 2.79 18.51 -5.86
C ALA A 91 1.72 18.32 -6.95
N MET A 92 0.87 17.30 -6.83
CA MET A 92 -0.23 17.06 -7.74
C MET A 92 -1.21 18.25 -7.78
N ILE A 93 -1.60 18.77 -6.62
CA ILE A 93 -2.53 19.90 -6.51
C ILE A 93 -1.93 21.19 -7.10
N ALA A 94 -0.63 21.39 -6.96
CA ALA A 94 0.05 22.57 -7.48
C ALA A 94 0.27 22.52 -9.00
N LEU A 95 0.23 21.33 -9.61
CA LEU A 95 0.58 21.12 -11.02
C LEU A 95 -0.21 21.99 -12.00
N PRO A 96 -1.55 22.16 -11.90
CA PRO A 96 -2.31 23.00 -12.81
C PRO A 96 -1.85 24.46 -12.83
N ARG A 97 -1.57 25.00 -11.66
CA ARG A 97 -1.07 26.36 -11.51
C ARG A 97 0.33 26.50 -12.11
N LEU A 98 1.22 25.54 -11.86
CA LEU A 98 2.57 25.54 -12.45
C LEU A 98 2.51 25.50 -13.98
N LEU A 99 1.62 24.71 -14.57
CA LEU A 99 1.41 24.67 -16.01
C LEU A 99 0.94 26.03 -16.54
N ASP A 100 0.01 26.68 -15.86
CA ASP A 100 -0.50 27.99 -16.22
C ASP A 100 0.58 29.09 -16.12
N ASP A 101 1.32 29.13 -15.01
CA ASP A 101 2.44 30.06 -14.77
C ASP A 101 3.55 29.92 -15.83
N LEU A 102 3.77 28.72 -16.35
CA LEU A 102 4.74 28.43 -17.42
C LEU A 102 4.16 28.58 -18.83
N GLY A 103 2.88 28.90 -18.97
CA GLY A 103 2.19 29.01 -20.27
C GLY A 103 2.06 27.67 -21.01
N ILE A 104 2.12 26.55 -20.30
CA ILE A 104 2.03 25.21 -20.88
C ILE A 104 0.57 24.80 -20.98
N ARG A 105 0.14 24.43 -22.20
CA ARG A 105 -1.18 23.84 -22.47
C ARG A 105 -1.00 22.41 -22.93
N LEU A 106 -1.66 21.48 -22.26
CA LEU A 106 -1.65 20.07 -22.65
C LEU A 106 -2.62 19.82 -23.79
N ARG A 107 -2.34 18.83 -24.63
CA ARG A 107 -3.25 18.38 -25.68
C ARG A 107 -4.35 17.51 -25.10
N ASP A 108 -3.94 16.53 -24.30
CA ASP A 108 -4.81 15.61 -23.58
C ASP A 108 -5.36 16.25 -22.32
N ASP A 109 -6.48 15.79 -21.86
CA ASP A 109 -7.04 16.19 -20.57
C ASP A 109 -6.15 15.72 -19.43
N LEU A 110 -6.09 16.49 -18.33
CA LEU A 110 -5.43 16.08 -17.12
C LEU A 110 -6.46 15.73 -16.06
N ILE A 111 -6.45 14.49 -15.59
CA ILE A 111 -7.27 14.02 -14.48
C ILE A 111 -6.38 13.87 -13.26
N LEU A 112 -6.66 14.65 -12.22
CA LEU A 112 -5.96 14.59 -10.93
C LEU A 112 -6.78 13.78 -9.97
N VAL A 113 -6.16 12.79 -9.30
CA VAL A 113 -6.85 11.90 -8.36
C VAL A 113 -6.07 11.75 -7.07
N ALA A 114 -6.64 12.22 -5.98
CA ALA A 114 -6.19 11.84 -4.64
C ALA A 114 -6.89 10.54 -4.25
N ASN A 115 -6.18 9.43 -4.35
CA ASN A 115 -6.75 8.12 -4.10
C ASN A 115 -6.72 7.75 -2.62
N SER A 116 -7.82 7.18 -2.16
CA SER A 116 -7.99 6.62 -0.82
C SER A 116 -7.64 5.14 -0.79
N ARG A 117 -7.63 4.54 0.40
CA ARG A 117 -7.56 3.09 0.63
C ARG A 117 -6.43 2.40 -0.14
N SER A 118 -5.21 2.97 -0.05
CA SER A 118 -4.06 2.47 -0.80
C SER A 118 -3.23 1.48 -0.02
N LEU A 119 -3.14 1.65 1.30
CA LEU A 119 -2.18 0.97 2.16
C LEU A 119 -2.76 -0.25 2.87
N GLY A 120 -1.87 -1.10 3.37
CA GLY A 120 -2.23 -2.24 4.21
C GLY A 120 -3.20 -3.21 3.54
N ARG A 121 -4.30 -3.51 4.25
CA ARG A 121 -5.35 -4.45 3.78
C ARG A 121 -6.23 -3.88 2.66
N ALA A 122 -6.25 -2.55 2.48
CA ALA A 122 -7.02 -1.92 1.41
C ALA A 122 -6.44 -2.18 0.00
N ASN A 123 -5.14 -2.43 -0.10
CA ASN A 123 -4.51 -2.94 -1.33
C ASN A 123 -4.85 -2.16 -2.61
N LEU A 124 -4.78 -0.83 -2.56
CA LEU A 124 -5.10 0.07 -3.69
C LEU A 124 -6.59 0.05 -4.11
N GLU A 125 -7.51 -0.29 -3.21
CA GLU A 125 -8.96 -0.37 -3.47
C GLU A 125 -9.47 0.92 -4.15
N GLY A 126 -9.09 2.10 -3.63
CA GLY A 126 -9.49 3.38 -4.21
C GLY A 126 -8.99 3.56 -5.63
N ALA A 127 -7.71 3.32 -5.88
CA ALA A 127 -7.13 3.47 -7.22
C ALA A 127 -7.74 2.49 -8.23
N SER A 128 -7.93 1.22 -7.83
CA SER A 128 -8.55 0.20 -8.68
C SER A 128 -9.98 0.55 -9.04
N GLY A 129 -10.79 0.93 -8.04
CA GLY A 129 -12.18 1.33 -8.26
C GLY A 129 -12.30 2.57 -9.17
N PHE A 130 -11.40 3.56 -8.99
CA PHE A 130 -11.38 4.72 -9.90
C PHE A 130 -11.09 4.30 -11.35
N LEU A 131 -10.09 3.43 -11.57
CA LEU A 131 -9.72 2.99 -12.92
C LEU A 131 -10.83 2.15 -13.58
N GLU A 132 -11.58 1.37 -12.81
CA GLU A 132 -12.71 0.56 -13.30
C GLU A 132 -13.92 1.43 -13.71
N THR A 133 -14.11 2.58 -13.04
CA THR A 133 -15.28 3.42 -13.24
C THR A 133 -15.03 4.66 -14.13
N MET A 134 -13.76 4.97 -14.43
CA MET A 134 -13.43 6.14 -15.24
C MET A 134 -13.98 6.02 -16.67
N SER A 135 -14.61 7.10 -17.15
CA SER A 135 -15.27 7.13 -18.45
C SER A 135 -14.35 7.51 -19.62
N LEU A 136 -13.28 8.24 -19.37
CA LEU A 136 -12.32 8.66 -20.39
C LEU A 136 -11.11 7.70 -20.40
N PRO A 137 -10.68 7.23 -21.59
CA PRO A 137 -9.50 6.38 -21.67
C PRO A 137 -8.25 7.15 -21.26
N ALA A 138 -7.51 6.61 -20.30
CA ALA A 138 -6.21 7.14 -19.93
C ALA A 138 -5.15 6.68 -20.94
N ARG A 139 -4.48 7.65 -21.57
CA ARG A 139 -3.31 7.39 -22.42
C ARG A 139 -2.07 7.07 -21.60
N ALA A 140 -1.99 7.65 -20.43
CA ALA A 140 -0.86 7.52 -19.51
C ALA A 140 -1.32 7.73 -18.08
N GLY A 141 -0.62 7.08 -17.13
CA GLY A 141 -0.78 7.26 -15.70
C GLY A 141 0.55 7.58 -15.02
N ILE A 142 0.53 8.54 -14.12
CA ILE A 142 1.68 8.96 -13.30
C ILE A 142 1.25 8.90 -11.84
N CYS A 143 1.94 8.06 -11.04
CA CYS A 143 1.78 8.07 -9.60
C CYS A 143 2.83 9.00 -8.98
N VAL A 144 2.37 9.98 -8.21
CA VAL A 144 3.24 10.96 -7.55
C VAL A 144 3.50 10.51 -6.13
N GLU A 145 4.76 10.21 -5.85
CA GLU A 145 5.24 9.78 -4.55
C GLU A 145 6.25 10.76 -3.98
N GLY A 146 6.17 11.02 -2.68
CA GLY A 146 7.02 12.00 -2.00
C GLY A 146 8.40 11.46 -1.55
N SER A 147 8.92 10.41 -2.16
CA SER A 147 10.10 9.72 -1.66
C SER A 147 11.42 10.42 -2.02
N THR A 148 11.95 10.23 -3.20
CA THR A 148 13.27 10.74 -3.60
C THR A 148 13.15 11.64 -4.82
N LEU A 149 13.53 12.89 -4.68
CA LEU A 149 13.54 13.85 -5.80
C LEU A 149 14.46 13.36 -6.94
N GLY A 150 13.94 13.44 -8.18
CA GLY A 150 14.67 13.02 -9.38
C GLY A 150 14.60 11.52 -9.66
N ARG A 151 13.87 10.74 -8.87
CA ARG A 151 13.61 9.32 -9.14
C ARG A 151 12.36 9.16 -10.01
N LEU A 152 12.52 8.48 -11.14
CA LEU A 152 11.43 7.97 -11.96
C LEU A 152 11.44 6.45 -11.89
N SER A 153 10.35 5.85 -11.44
CA SER A 153 10.15 4.40 -11.43
C SER A 153 9.19 4.02 -12.55
N TYR A 154 9.63 3.17 -13.45
CA TYR A 154 8.85 2.65 -14.59
C TYR A 154 8.66 1.14 -14.52
N SER A 155 8.96 0.55 -13.36
CA SER A 155 8.65 -0.83 -13.01
C SER A 155 8.18 -0.93 -11.57
N GLY A 156 7.23 -1.82 -11.32
CA GLY A 156 6.73 -2.17 -9.99
C GLY A 156 6.92 -3.66 -9.72
N LEU A 157 7.28 -4.01 -8.50
CA LEU A 157 7.38 -5.40 -8.07
C LEU A 157 5.98 -6.00 -7.90
N GLY A 158 5.85 -7.27 -8.24
CA GLY A 158 4.74 -8.07 -7.76
C GLY A 158 4.78 -8.19 -6.24
N THR A 159 3.63 -8.31 -5.63
CA THR A 159 3.52 -8.35 -4.16
C THR A 159 2.46 -9.36 -3.74
N LEU A 160 2.78 -10.14 -2.71
CA LEU A 160 1.83 -10.95 -1.96
C LEU A 160 1.97 -10.61 -0.48
N ARG A 161 0.88 -10.19 0.16
CA ARG A 161 0.77 -9.98 1.60
C ARG A 161 -0.12 -11.03 2.21
N GLY A 162 0.30 -11.61 3.31
CA GLY A 162 -0.50 -12.59 4.00
C GLY A 162 -0.40 -12.50 5.52
N GLU A 163 -1.40 -13.11 6.14
CA GLU A 163 -1.42 -13.37 7.58
C GLU A 163 -1.53 -14.88 7.82
N ILE A 164 -0.65 -15.42 8.63
CA ILE A 164 -0.73 -16.80 9.10
C ILE A 164 -1.20 -16.77 10.55
N THR A 165 -2.32 -17.40 10.81
CA THR A 165 -2.87 -17.57 12.17
C THR A 165 -2.63 -19.00 12.61
N LEU A 166 -2.03 -19.16 13.78
CA LEU A 166 -1.79 -20.43 14.43
C LEU A 166 -2.55 -20.49 15.75
N GLN A 167 -3.28 -21.57 15.95
CA GLN A 167 -4.03 -21.81 17.18
C GLN A 167 -3.70 -23.21 17.73
N VAL A 168 -3.28 -23.28 18.98
CA VAL A 168 -3.11 -24.57 19.67
C VAL A 168 -4.46 -25.11 20.15
N PRO A 169 -4.65 -26.46 20.21
CA PRO A 169 -5.88 -27.07 20.73
C PRO A 169 -6.26 -26.57 22.12
N SER A 170 -7.56 -26.53 22.40
CA SER A 170 -8.08 -26.01 23.67
C SER A 170 -7.66 -26.79 24.89
N ASP A 171 -7.41 -28.08 24.72
CA ASP A 171 -6.94 -29.03 25.74
C ASP A 171 -5.41 -29.02 25.93
N TYR A 172 -4.72 -28.17 25.21
CA TYR A 172 -3.26 -27.95 25.35
C TYR A 172 -2.99 -27.20 26.65
N ASP A 173 -2.90 -27.96 27.75
CA ASP A 173 -2.61 -27.43 29.09
C ASP A 173 -1.13 -27.69 29.43
N TRP A 174 -0.41 -26.63 29.86
CA TRP A 174 0.95 -26.68 30.28
C TRP A 174 1.21 -27.73 31.38
N LYS A 175 0.23 -28.01 32.25
CA LYS A 175 0.33 -29.02 33.31
C LYS A 175 0.36 -30.43 32.74
N ARG A 176 -0.27 -30.68 31.61
CA ARG A 176 -0.45 -32.00 31.02
C ARG A 176 0.64 -32.40 30.04
N PHE A 177 1.21 -31.41 29.34
CA PHE A 177 2.07 -31.68 28.20
C PHE A 177 3.43 -30.98 28.23
N GLY A 178 3.77 -30.20 29.29
CA GLY A 178 4.93 -29.30 29.25
C GLY A 178 4.85 -28.29 28.15
N ALA A 179 3.63 -27.87 27.80
CA ALA A 179 3.30 -27.28 26.53
C ALA A 179 3.95 -25.92 26.36
N SER A 180 4.62 -25.77 25.27
CA SER A 180 5.31 -24.58 24.84
C SER A 180 4.39 -23.48 24.32
N GLY A 181 3.07 -23.70 24.26
CA GLY A 181 2.09 -22.72 23.81
C GLY A 181 2.30 -22.22 22.37
N ALA A 182 1.48 -21.28 21.95
CA ALA A 182 1.53 -20.76 20.59
C ALA A 182 2.86 -20.07 20.23
N ILE A 183 3.59 -19.51 21.20
CA ILE A 183 4.88 -18.84 20.93
C ILE A 183 5.89 -19.82 20.33
N SER A 184 6.06 -21.00 20.93
CA SER A 184 7.03 -21.99 20.42
C SER A 184 6.61 -22.55 19.06
N HIS A 185 5.32 -22.80 18.87
CA HIS A 185 4.81 -23.27 17.57
C HIS A 185 4.97 -22.23 16.47
N VAL A 186 4.66 -20.95 16.73
CA VAL A 186 4.88 -19.87 15.75
C VAL A 186 6.37 -19.71 15.44
N THR A 187 7.24 -19.83 16.45
CA THR A 187 8.70 -19.79 16.24
C THR A 187 9.17 -20.97 15.37
N GLY A 188 8.64 -22.17 15.61
CA GLY A 188 8.92 -23.34 14.78
C GLY A 188 8.48 -23.15 13.34
N LEU A 189 7.27 -22.65 13.14
CA LEU A 189 6.72 -22.34 11.81
C LEU A 189 7.56 -21.29 11.08
N ILE A 190 7.95 -20.20 11.76
CA ILE A 190 8.83 -19.16 11.19
C ILE A 190 10.15 -19.77 10.73
N ASN A 191 10.74 -20.68 11.51
CA ASN A 191 11.99 -21.33 11.14
C ASN A 191 11.83 -22.20 9.88
N GLN A 192 10.72 -22.95 9.74
CA GLN A 192 10.45 -23.71 8.51
C GLN A 192 10.24 -22.78 7.30
N ILE A 193 9.49 -21.69 7.45
CA ILE A 193 9.29 -20.69 6.38
C ILE A 193 10.63 -20.07 5.94
N ARG A 194 11.56 -19.85 6.85
CA ARG A 194 12.88 -19.29 6.52
C ARG A 194 13.78 -20.22 5.70
N GLU A 195 13.48 -21.51 5.65
CA GLU A 195 14.18 -22.46 4.78
C GLU A 195 13.74 -22.39 3.32
N ILE A 196 12.64 -21.67 3.01
CA ILE A 196 12.23 -21.42 1.63
C ILE A 196 13.37 -20.68 0.91
N PRO A 197 13.89 -21.21 -0.21
CA PRO A 197 14.92 -20.53 -0.97
C PRO A 197 14.34 -19.28 -1.63
N VAL A 198 14.87 -18.11 -1.25
CA VAL A 198 14.50 -16.83 -1.83
C VAL A 198 15.52 -16.44 -2.90
N PRO A 199 15.17 -16.40 -4.19
CA PRO A 199 16.10 -16.06 -5.26
C PRO A 199 16.56 -14.60 -5.15
N LYS A 200 17.82 -14.36 -5.51
CA LYS A 200 18.37 -13.00 -5.63
C LYS A 200 18.06 -12.39 -6.99
N GLU A 201 17.97 -13.22 -8.01
CA GLU A 201 17.60 -12.88 -9.38
C GLU A 201 16.60 -13.93 -9.92
N PRO A 202 15.43 -13.51 -10.36
CA PRO A 202 14.92 -12.12 -10.27
C PRO A 202 14.81 -11.66 -8.82
N LYS A 203 14.97 -10.35 -8.60
CA LYS A 203 14.98 -9.77 -7.25
C LYS A 203 13.71 -10.14 -6.49
N THR A 204 13.89 -10.91 -5.42
CA THR A 204 12.80 -11.42 -4.59
C THR A 204 13.12 -11.18 -3.12
N GLN A 205 12.10 -10.91 -2.33
CA GLN A 205 12.22 -10.73 -0.88
C GLN A 205 11.04 -11.36 -0.17
N LEU A 206 11.30 -11.97 0.99
CA LEU A 206 10.31 -12.38 1.97
C LEU A 206 10.58 -11.62 3.27
N VAL A 207 9.59 -10.87 3.74
CA VAL A 207 9.68 -10.04 4.94
C VAL A 207 8.61 -10.46 5.93
N PHE A 208 9.00 -10.70 7.19
CA PHE A 208 8.07 -10.82 8.30
C PHE A 208 7.79 -9.44 8.87
N GLY A 209 6.60 -8.90 8.59
CA GLY A 209 6.22 -7.54 8.94
C GLY A 209 5.63 -7.38 10.34
N GLY A 210 5.23 -8.47 10.98
CA GLY A 210 4.67 -8.41 12.33
C GLY A 210 4.38 -9.76 12.94
N LEU A 211 4.50 -9.84 14.26
CA LEU A 211 4.15 -11.02 15.04
C LEU A 211 3.36 -10.58 16.28
N ARG A 212 2.21 -11.19 16.50
CA ARG A 212 1.40 -11.03 17.72
C ARG A 212 1.20 -12.38 18.36
N CYS A 213 1.68 -12.56 19.59
CA CYS A 213 1.51 -13.79 20.34
C CYS A 213 1.71 -13.54 21.82
N GLY A 214 0.67 -13.77 22.62
CA GLY A 214 0.73 -13.59 24.07
C GLY A 214 0.71 -12.15 24.56
N SER A 215 0.43 -11.98 25.87
CA SER A 215 0.33 -10.67 26.52
C SER A 215 0.68 -10.70 28.00
N SER A 216 1.02 -11.87 28.57
CA SER A 216 1.21 -12.07 30.02
C SER A 216 2.48 -12.87 30.32
N PHE A 217 3.04 -12.67 31.50
CA PHE A 217 4.26 -13.38 31.94
C PHE A 217 4.04 -14.86 32.25
N ASN A 218 2.85 -15.23 32.72
CA ASN A 218 2.59 -16.57 33.29
C ASN A 218 1.43 -17.31 32.62
N THR A 219 0.99 -16.83 31.47
CA THR A 219 -0.08 -17.46 30.69
C THR A 219 0.45 -17.90 29.34
N SER A 220 0.38 -19.19 29.06
CA SER A 220 0.74 -19.72 27.74
C SER A 220 -0.28 -19.29 26.70
N PRO A 221 0.10 -18.50 25.67
CA PRO A 221 -0.84 -18.07 24.65
C PRO A 221 -1.32 -19.24 23.80
N LYS A 222 -2.58 -19.22 23.42
CA LYS A 222 -3.20 -20.25 22.58
C LYS A 222 -3.24 -19.88 21.10
N GLN A 223 -2.98 -18.61 20.77
CA GLN A 223 -3.02 -18.10 19.41
C GLN A 223 -1.83 -17.18 19.13
N GLY A 224 -1.36 -17.24 17.90
CA GLY A 224 -0.40 -16.30 17.34
C GLY A 224 -0.75 -15.94 15.90
N THR A 225 -0.40 -14.72 15.47
CA THR A 225 -0.59 -14.25 14.11
C THR A 225 0.72 -13.68 13.59
N LEU A 226 1.18 -14.19 12.45
CA LEU A 226 2.36 -13.74 11.71
C LEU A 226 1.92 -13.02 10.44
N ARG A 227 2.43 -11.81 10.22
CA ARG A 227 2.24 -11.04 8.98
C ARG A 227 3.49 -11.12 8.13
N PHE A 228 3.33 -11.34 6.85
CA PHE A 228 4.44 -11.39 5.91
C PHE A 228 4.12 -10.68 4.60
N GLU A 229 5.18 -10.31 3.89
CA GLU A 229 5.11 -9.79 2.53
C GLU A 229 6.17 -10.48 1.67
N ILE A 230 5.76 -10.93 0.49
CA ILE A 230 6.65 -11.38 -0.58
C ILE A 230 6.60 -10.33 -1.67
N THR A 231 7.77 -9.91 -2.17
CA THR A 231 7.88 -9.06 -3.35
C THR A 231 8.83 -9.70 -4.35
N SER A 232 8.49 -9.64 -5.65
CA SER A 232 9.35 -10.17 -6.71
C SER A 232 9.20 -9.40 -8.02
N GLU A 233 10.27 -9.41 -8.83
CA GLU A 233 10.22 -9.00 -10.24
C GLU A 233 9.53 -10.04 -11.12
N ASP A 234 9.23 -11.23 -10.59
CA ASP A 234 8.61 -12.35 -11.28
C ASP A 234 7.38 -12.86 -10.53
N ASN A 235 6.24 -12.87 -11.21
CA ASN A 235 4.96 -13.32 -10.63
C ASN A 235 4.90 -14.83 -10.39
N ASP A 236 5.60 -15.62 -11.22
CA ASP A 236 5.61 -17.09 -11.09
C ASP A 236 6.34 -17.49 -9.80
N ILE A 237 7.39 -16.76 -9.43
CA ILE A 237 8.09 -16.95 -8.14
C ILE A 237 7.17 -16.65 -6.97
N ILE A 238 6.36 -15.59 -7.04
CA ILE A 238 5.38 -15.27 -6.00
C ILE A 238 4.37 -16.42 -5.85
N GLY A 239 3.88 -16.97 -6.96
CA GLY A 239 2.99 -18.13 -6.95
C GLY A 239 3.63 -19.37 -6.34
N GLN A 240 4.86 -19.70 -6.72
CA GLN A 240 5.60 -20.82 -6.15
C GLN A 240 5.85 -20.67 -4.65
N MET A 241 6.19 -19.46 -4.19
CA MET A 241 6.39 -19.20 -2.76
C MET A 241 5.07 -19.25 -1.98
N GLU A 242 3.96 -18.81 -2.57
CA GLU A 242 2.63 -18.96 -1.98
C GLU A 242 2.26 -20.42 -1.78
N ASP A 243 2.49 -21.26 -2.80
CA ASP A 243 2.24 -22.71 -2.72
C ASP A 243 3.10 -23.36 -1.65
N GLN A 244 4.40 -23.04 -1.59
CA GLN A 244 5.32 -23.54 -0.56
C GLN A 244 4.90 -23.12 0.86
N LEU A 245 4.42 -21.87 1.03
CA LEU A 245 3.90 -21.41 2.33
C LEU A 245 2.65 -22.19 2.75
N ASN A 246 1.74 -22.47 1.82
CA ASN A 246 0.57 -23.29 2.08
C ASN A 246 0.96 -24.71 2.49
N GLU A 247 1.87 -25.36 1.74
CA GLU A 247 2.38 -26.69 2.05
C GLU A 247 3.01 -26.74 3.44
N ILE A 248 3.85 -25.76 3.80
CA ILE A 248 4.48 -25.67 5.12
C ILE A 248 3.40 -25.50 6.21
N CYS A 249 2.39 -24.66 6.00
CA CYS A 249 1.31 -24.48 6.96
C CYS A 249 0.51 -25.77 7.18
N GLU A 250 0.17 -26.49 6.11
CA GLU A 250 -0.56 -27.77 6.17
C GLU A 250 0.27 -28.86 6.85
N GLN A 251 1.53 -29.01 6.46
CA GLN A 251 2.44 -29.98 7.06
C GLN A 251 2.68 -29.70 8.54
N PHE A 252 2.94 -28.44 8.90
CA PHE A 252 3.13 -28.03 10.30
C PHE A 252 1.87 -28.30 11.14
N SER A 253 0.69 -28.04 10.59
CA SER A 253 -0.58 -28.36 11.24
C SER A 253 -0.72 -29.86 11.49
N ALA A 254 -0.41 -30.70 10.51
CA ALA A 254 -0.48 -32.15 10.62
C ALA A 254 0.54 -32.72 11.65
N GLU A 255 1.77 -32.21 11.66
CA GLU A 255 2.83 -32.68 12.56
C GLU A 255 2.62 -32.28 14.01
N THR A 256 2.07 -31.09 14.26
CA THR A 256 1.97 -30.52 15.60
C THR A 256 0.58 -30.63 16.22
N GLY A 257 -0.44 -30.96 15.43
CA GLY A 257 -1.83 -30.93 15.85
C GLY A 257 -2.39 -29.51 16.10
N THR A 258 -1.66 -28.47 15.68
CA THR A 258 -2.12 -27.08 15.76
C THR A 258 -3.00 -26.76 14.55
N LEU A 259 -3.92 -25.81 14.71
CA LEU A 259 -4.66 -25.26 13.57
C LEU A 259 -3.84 -24.12 12.98
N VAL A 260 -3.40 -24.27 11.74
CA VAL A 260 -2.69 -23.23 10.99
C VAL A 260 -3.52 -22.85 9.78
N SER A 261 -3.76 -21.56 9.60
CA SER A 261 -4.44 -21.01 8.42
C SER A 261 -3.67 -19.84 7.86
N MET A 262 -3.55 -19.78 6.54
CA MET A 262 -2.99 -18.66 5.82
C MET A 262 -4.09 -17.92 5.06
N GLU A 263 -4.15 -16.59 5.23
CA GLU A 263 -5.02 -15.67 4.50
C GLU A 263 -4.15 -14.79 3.60
N VAL A 264 -4.43 -14.77 2.30
CA VAL A 264 -3.84 -13.79 1.39
C VAL A 264 -4.62 -12.48 1.52
N VAL A 265 -3.97 -11.45 2.05
CA VAL A 265 -4.56 -10.13 2.31
C VAL A 265 -4.53 -9.25 1.06
N ALA A 266 -3.45 -9.38 0.27
CA ALA A 266 -3.24 -8.61 -0.94
C ALA A 266 -2.36 -9.37 -1.91
N LYS A 267 -2.71 -9.35 -3.20
CA LYS A 267 -1.89 -9.91 -4.28
C LYS A 267 -1.92 -8.99 -5.48
N ARG A 268 -0.74 -8.56 -5.95
CA ARG A 268 -0.58 -7.68 -7.10
C ARG A 268 0.49 -8.21 -8.02
N GLN A 269 0.26 -8.11 -9.31
CA GLN A 269 1.25 -8.50 -10.31
C GLN A 269 2.35 -7.45 -10.43
N ASN A 270 3.54 -7.87 -10.85
CA ASN A 270 4.58 -6.96 -11.28
C ASN A 270 4.13 -6.21 -12.54
N CYS A 271 4.67 -5.05 -12.76
CA CYS A 271 4.49 -4.29 -13.99
C CYS A 271 5.80 -3.62 -14.39
N SER A 272 6.01 -3.48 -15.68
CA SER A 272 7.09 -2.64 -16.19
C SER A 272 6.71 -2.06 -17.56
N ILE A 273 7.17 -0.83 -17.79
CA ILE A 273 7.14 -0.23 -19.12
C ILE A 273 8.56 -0.16 -19.66
N PRO A 274 8.79 -0.37 -20.96
CA PRO A 274 10.13 -0.32 -21.53
C PRO A 274 10.77 1.05 -21.35
N PHE A 275 12.07 1.11 -21.13
CA PHE A 275 12.82 2.37 -21.04
C PHE A 275 12.67 3.23 -22.31
N THR A 276 12.36 2.60 -23.45
CA THR A 276 12.09 3.30 -24.72
C THR A 276 10.68 3.90 -24.81
N HIS A 277 9.82 3.68 -23.82
CA HIS A 277 8.46 4.20 -23.81
C HIS A 277 8.47 5.75 -23.77
N PRO A 278 7.57 6.44 -24.50
CA PRO A 278 7.55 7.92 -24.54
C PRO A 278 7.40 8.60 -23.17
N LEU A 279 6.77 7.94 -22.19
CA LEU A 279 6.65 8.45 -20.82
C LEU A 279 7.98 8.40 -20.02
N VAL A 280 8.96 7.62 -20.46
CA VAL A 280 10.23 7.43 -19.75
C VAL A 280 11.35 8.26 -20.41
N LYS A 281 11.21 8.58 -21.70
CA LYS A 281 12.11 9.46 -22.45
C LYS A 281 11.77 10.92 -22.25
#